data_9661ed2af2c6753ad370f4874e243842
#
_entry.id   9661ed2af2c6753ad370f4874e243842
#
_cell.length_a   1.000
_cell.length_b   1.000
_cell.length_c   1.000
_cell.angle_alpha   90.00
_cell.angle_beta   90.00
_cell.angle_gamma   90.00
#
_symmetry.space_group_name_H-M   'P 1'
#
loop_
_entity.id
_entity.type
_entity.pdbx_description
1 polymer ?
#
loop_
_entity_poly.entity_id
_entity_poly.type
_entity_poly.pdbx_seq_one_letter_code
_entity_poly.pdbx_strand_id
1 'polypeptide(L)'
;MERSALPGPGDSAKYNSAMHYAAAFPVAALFVATAAAQDAQLVEQAKKRWAESPHGPMLERILPPAFELRQLPERRSRGARLLVQYCVQCHNLPSPAMHQAEKWPAIFERMVVRMRGKGNLGELMQEMMAGVEAPSVDEATVLLAYLQKQGQRPLDPKKYPAVNLPEGQSFKLACQQCHVLPDPRRHTASEWPAVVARMEKNMEWMNRVVSNQPDPREIQLNVEEINAFLVKYARPSP
;
A
#
# COMPACT_ATOMS: atom_id res chain seq x y z
N MET A 1 85.60 -17.67 -32.67
CA MET A 1 85.65 -16.41 -31.93
C MET A 1 84.88 -15.40 -32.80
N GLU A 2 83.60 -15.31 -32.59
CA GLU A 2 82.81 -14.30 -33.23
C GLU A 2 81.66 -13.85 -32.32
N ARG A 3 81.67 -12.60 -31.94
CA ARG A 3 80.67 -11.97 -31.08
C ARG A 3 79.53 -11.53 -31.95
N SER A 4 78.37 -12.08 -31.71
CA SER A 4 77.15 -11.61 -32.37
C SER A 4 76.47 -10.55 -31.53
N ALA A 5 76.15 -9.41 -32.14
CA ALA A 5 75.61 -8.26 -31.54
C ALA A 5 74.03 -8.39 -31.35
N LEU A 6 73.57 -7.85 -30.25
CA LEU A 6 72.10 -7.68 -29.99
C LEU A 6 71.55 -6.48 -30.74
N PRO A 7 70.36 -6.54 -31.33
CA PRO A 7 69.69 -5.39 -31.83
C PRO A 7 68.90 -4.66 -30.71
N GLY A 8 68.90 -3.34 -30.80
CA GLY A 8 68.30 -2.39 -29.89
C GLY A 8 66.75 -2.29 -29.97
N PRO A 9 66.13 -1.55 -29.04
CA PRO A 9 64.70 -1.49 -28.91
C PRO A 9 64.08 -0.54 -29.92
N GLY A 10 63.16 -1.07 -30.74
CA GLY A 10 62.37 -0.31 -31.67
C GLY A 10 60.91 -0.26 -31.28
N ASP A 11 60.40 0.97 -31.25
CA ASP A 11 59.03 1.39 -31.40
C ASP A 11 57.90 0.84 -30.53
N SER A 12 57.55 1.66 -29.56
CA SER A 12 56.26 1.67 -28.85
C SER A 12 55.10 2.04 -29.78
N ALA A 13 54.41 1.07 -30.32
CA ALA A 13 53.12 1.24 -30.93
C ALA A 13 52.08 1.68 -29.85
N LYS A 14 51.62 2.91 -29.91
CA LYS A 14 50.50 3.47 -29.14
C LYS A 14 49.25 2.70 -29.47
N TYR A 15 48.84 1.77 -28.62
CA TYR A 15 47.52 1.15 -28.65
C TYR A 15 46.51 2.16 -28.09
N ASN A 16 45.84 2.89 -28.96
CA ASN A 16 44.65 3.63 -28.61
C ASN A 16 43.53 2.63 -28.32
N SER A 17 43.39 2.28 -27.04
CA SER A 17 42.28 1.51 -26.53
C SER A 17 41.07 2.47 -26.40
N ALA A 18 40.33 2.69 -27.48
CA ALA A 18 39.03 3.27 -27.44
C ALA A 18 38.10 2.28 -26.69
N MET A 19 37.96 2.47 -25.36
CA MET A 19 36.92 1.82 -24.60
C MET A 19 35.55 2.22 -25.16
N HIS A 20 35.01 1.33 -25.96
CA HIS A 20 33.57 1.37 -26.27
C HIS A 20 32.82 1.01 -24.98
N TYR A 21 32.45 2.02 -24.20
CA TYR A 21 31.37 1.88 -23.23
C TYR A 21 30.10 1.59 -24.03
N ALA A 22 29.87 0.32 -24.34
CA ALA A 22 28.56 -0.16 -24.75
C ALA A 22 27.60 0.19 -23.62
N ALA A 23 26.72 1.16 -23.89
CA ALA A 23 25.67 1.56 -22.99
C ALA A 23 24.76 0.35 -22.69
N ALA A 24 25.03 -0.34 -21.62
CA ALA A 24 24.17 -1.38 -21.09
C ALA A 24 22.98 -0.72 -20.38
N PHE A 25 22.08 -0.12 -21.17
CA PHE A 25 20.75 0.36 -20.81
C PHE A 25 19.81 -0.13 -21.90
N PRO A 26 18.63 -0.64 -21.66
CA PRO A 26 17.67 -0.38 -20.59
C PRO A 26 16.71 -1.55 -20.27
N VAL A 27 17.15 -2.80 -20.23
CA VAL A 27 16.25 -3.95 -20.05
C VAL A 27 15.53 -3.89 -18.70
N ALA A 28 16.22 -3.48 -17.63
CA ALA A 28 15.61 -3.38 -16.30
C ALA A 28 14.54 -2.29 -16.21
N ALA A 29 14.69 -1.18 -16.92
CA ALA A 29 13.71 -0.09 -16.93
C ALA A 29 12.41 -0.49 -17.66
N LEU A 30 12.51 -1.28 -18.72
CA LEU A 30 11.33 -1.79 -19.44
C LEU A 30 10.52 -2.77 -18.58
N PHE A 31 11.17 -3.67 -17.86
CA PHE A 31 10.46 -4.62 -16.98
C PHE A 31 9.74 -3.94 -15.81
N VAL A 32 10.28 -2.87 -15.26
CA VAL A 32 9.64 -2.11 -14.17
C VAL A 32 8.43 -1.31 -14.68
N ALA A 33 8.52 -0.75 -15.88
CA ALA A 33 7.41 -0.01 -16.49
C ALA A 33 6.23 -0.94 -16.84
N THR A 34 6.51 -2.16 -17.34
CA THR A 34 5.48 -3.15 -17.65
C THR A 34 4.77 -3.68 -16.40
N ALA A 35 5.49 -3.95 -15.30
CA ALA A 35 4.89 -4.40 -14.05
C ALA A 35 3.97 -3.34 -13.43
N ALA A 36 4.37 -2.06 -13.42
CA ALA A 36 3.54 -0.98 -12.89
C ALA A 36 2.27 -0.74 -13.74
N ALA A 37 2.36 -0.91 -15.05
CA ALA A 37 1.21 -0.84 -15.95
C ALA A 37 0.26 -2.02 -15.72
N GLN A 38 0.79 -3.21 -15.48
CA GLN A 38 0.01 -4.41 -15.17
C GLN A 38 -0.76 -4.26 -13.84
N ASP A 39 -0.11 -3.76 -12.78
CA ASP A 39 -0.77 -3.50 -11.51
C ASP A 39 -1.93 -2.49 -11.65
N ALA A 40 -1.72 -1.40 -12.41
CA ALA A 40 -2.77 -0.43 -12.70
C ALA A 40 -3.93 -1.05 -13.47
N GLN A 41 -3.63 -1.88 -14.47
CA GLN A 41 -4.65 -2.58 -15.25
C GLN A 41 -5.49 -3.53 -14.39
N LEU A 42 -4.90 -4.28 -13.48
CA LEU A 42 -5.62 -5.16 -12.56
C LEU A 42 -6.60 -4.37 -11.68
N VAL A 43 -6.18 -3.23 -11.14
CA VAL A 43 -7.05 -2.36 -10.33
C VAL A 43 -8.21 -1.81 -11.14
N GLU A 44 -7.98 -1.34 -12.37
CA GLU A 44 -9.05 -0.81 -13.22
C GLU A 44 -10.01 -1.91 -13.71
N GLN A 45 -9.51 -3.09 -14.03
CA GLN A 45 -10.37 -4.25 -14.36
C GLN A 45 -11.24 -4.65 -13.18
N ALA A 46 -10.70 -4.64 -11.95
CA ALA A 46 -11.48 -4.92 -10.75
C ALA A 46 -12.61 -3.90 -10.56
N LYS A 47 -12.32 -2.61 -10.67
CA LYS A 47 -13.33 -1.55 -10.58
C LYS A 47 -14.43 -1.71 -11.62
N LYS A 48 -14.05 -1.97 -12.88
CA LYS A 48 -14.99 -2.19 -13.97
C LYS A 48 -15.88 -3.39 -13.70
N ARG A 49 -15.31 -4.53 -13.31
CA ARG A 49 -16.07 -5.74 -12.97
C ARG A 49 -17.14 -5.47 -11.91
N TRP A 50 -16.81 -4.74 -10.85
CA TRP A 50 -17.78 -4.42 -9.79
C TRP A 50 -18.83 -3.41 -10.24
N ALA A 51 -18.47 -2.43 -11.06
CA ALA A 51 -19.42 -1.47 -11.61
C ALA A 51 -20.44 -2.11 -12.58
N GLU A 52 -20.00 -3.15 -13.30
CA GLU A 52 -20.85 -3.87 -14.27
C GLU A 52 -21.62 -5.07 -13.65
N SER A 53 -21.31 -5.43 -12.39
CA SER A 53 -22.01 -6.50 -11.68
C SER A 53 -23.49 -6.13 -11.44
N PRO A 54 -24.43 -7.09 -11.54
CA PRO A 54 -25.81 -6.90 -11.13
C PRO A 54 -25.96 -6.38 -9.69
N HIS A 55 -24.99 -6.69 -8.84
CA HIS A 55 -24.92 -6.23 -7.46
C HIS A 55 -24.10 -4.92 -7.29
N GLY A 56 -23.66 -4.28 -8.39
CA GLY A 56 -22.83 -3.07 -8.37
C GLY A 56 -23.30 -1.99 -7.41
N PRO A 57 -24.57 -1.55 -7.45
CA PRO A 57 -25.08 -0.50 -6.54
C PRO A 57 -25.01 -0.89 -5.06
N MET A 58 -25.20 -2.17 -4.74
CA MET A 58 -25.05 -2.67 -3.37
C MET A 58 -23.56 -2.76 -2.97
N LEU A 59 -22.72 -3.27 -3.87
CA LEU A 59 -21.28 -3.39 -3.64
C LEU A 59 -20.62 -2.03 -3.42
N GLU A 60 -21.01 -1.01 -4.17
CA GLU A 60 -20.52 0.36 -4.00
C GLU A 60 -20.78 0.90 -2.57
N ARG A 61 -21.91 0.49 -1.97
CA ARG A 61 -22.27 0.91 -0.62
C ARG A 61 -21.52 0.15 0.48
N ILE A 62 -21.22 -1.13 0.28
CA ILE A 62 -20.66 -2.01 1.32
C ILE A 62 -19.15 -2.24 1.19
N LEU A 63 -18.58 -2.09 -0.01
CA LEU A 63 -17.14 -2.21 -0.17
C LEU A 63 -16.42 -0.95 0.33
N PRO A 64 -15.29 -1.12 1.04
CA PRO A 64 -14.53 0.03 1.51
C PRO A 64 -14.03 0.89 0.34
N PRO A 65 -13.86 2.21 0.54
CA PRO A 65 -13.28 3.08 -0.46
C PRO A 65 -11.92 2.56 -0.95
N ALA A 66 -11.66 2.71 -2.25
CA ALA A 66 -10.41 2.25 -2.85
C ALA A 66 -9.21 3.01 -2.27
N PHE A 67 -8.18 2.25 -1.90
CA PHE A 67 -6.86 2.80 -1.63
C PHE A 67 -6.12 3.01 -2.95
N GLU A 68 -5.49 4.16 -3.12
CA GLU A 68 -4.84 4.46 -4.38
C GLU A 68 -3.50 3.74 -4.54
N LEU A 69 -3.31 3.09 -5.68
CA LEU A 69 -2.10 2.32 -5.99
C LEU A 69 -0.81 3.15 -5.82
N ARG A 70 -0.85 4.44 -6.17
CA ARG A 70 0.32 5.35 -6.02
C ARG A 70 0.75 5.58 -4.58
N GLN A 71 -0.18 5.39 -3.62
CA GLN A 71 0.07 5.56 -2.19
C GLN A 71 0.54 4.26 -1.51
N LEU A 72 0.63 3.16 -2.27
CA LEU A 72 1.06 1.88 -1.73
C LEU A 72 2.54 1.93 -1.33
N PRO A 73 2.89 1.65 -0.06
CA PRO A 73 4.27 1.66 0.39
C PRO A 73 5.11 0.63 -0.38
N GLU A 74 6.36 0.94 -0.66
CA GLU A 74 7.27 0.03 -1.38
C GLU A 74 6.61 -0.61 -2.61
N ARG A 75 5.89 0.17 -3.39
CA ARG A 75 5.05 -0.23 -4.54
C ARG A 75 5.71 -1.23 -5.49
N ARG A 76 7.05 -1.17 -5.64
CA ARG A 76 7.81 -2.06 -6.53
C ARG A 76 8.21 -3.38 -5.87
N SER A 77 7.95 -3.58 -4.58
CA SER A 77 8.27 -4.82 -3.88
C SER A 77 7.39 -5.98 -4.36
N ARG A 78 7.89 -7.20 -4.22
CA ARG A 78 7.10 -8.41 -4.52
C ARG A 78 5.81 -8.45 -3.67
N GLY A 79 5.90 -8.08 -2.38
CA GLY A 79 4.74 -8.08 -1.49
C GLY A 79 3.66 -7.10 -1.92
N ALA A 80 4.03 -5.88 -2.39
CA ALA A 80 3.09 -4.90 -2.91
C ALA A 80 2.36 -5.42 -4.16
N ARG A 81 3.08 -6.04 -5.10
CA ARG A 81 2.47 -6.64 -6.31
C ARG A 81 1.52 -7.79 -5.97
N LEU A 82 1.91 -8.66 -5.05
CA LEU A 82 1.03 -9.75 -4.58
C LEU A 82 -0.22 -9.20 -3.89
N LEU A 83 -0.12 -8.08 -3.14
CA LEU A 83 -1.28 -7.42 -2.57
C LEU A 83 -2.24 -6.95 -3.67
N VAL A 84 -1.74 -6.31 -4.71
CA VAL A 84 -2.57 -5.90 -5.85
C VAL A 84 -3.19 -7.13 -6.52
N GLN A 85 -2.37 -8.13 -6.87
CA GLN A 85 -2.82 -9.32 -7.58
C GLN A 85 -3.96 -10.06 -6.87
N TYR A 86 -3.83 -10.26 -5.55
CA TYR A 86 -4.78 -11.08 -4.81
C TYR A 86 -5.91 -10.30 -4.15
N CYS A 87 -5.65 -9.09 -3.63
CA CYS A 87 -6.67 -8.39 -2.84
C CYS A 87 -7.72 -7.68 -3.68
N VAL A 88 -7.41 -7.24 -4.91
CA VAL A 88 -8.40 -6.57 -5.78
C VAL A 88 -9.39 -7.54 -6.45
N GLN A 89 -9.17 -8.84 -6.32
CA GLN A 89 -10.06 -9.83 -6.94
C GLN A 89 -11.49 -9.79 -6.37
N CYS A 90 -11.65 -9.44 -5.08
CA CYS A 90 -12.93 -9.51 -4.37
C CYS A 90 -13.43 -8.15 -3.90
N HIS A 91 -12.57 -7.17 -3.72
CA HIS A 91 -12.93 -5.82 -3.24
C HIS A 91 -11.88 -4.80 -3.68
N ASN A 92 -12.11 -3.54 -3.35
CA ASN A 92 -11.16 -2.47 -3.62
C ASN A 92 -9.80 -2.72 -2.94
N LEU A 93 -8.73 -2.19 -3.54
CA LEU A 93 -7.38 -2.30 -3.00
C LEU A 93 -7.33 -1.80 -1.55
N PRO A 94 -6.96 -2.64 -0.56
CA PRO A 94 -6.88 -2.23 0.83
C PRO A 94 -5.57 -1.52 1.14
N SER A 95 -5.60 -0.58 2.07
CA SER A 95 -4.37 -0.05 2.66
C SER A 95 -3.78 -1.08 3.63
N PRO A 96 -2.48 -1.43 3.55
CA PRO A 96 -1.85 -2.26 4.57
C PRO A 96 -1.93 -1.66 5.98
N ALA A 97 -2.05 -0.33 6.07
CA ALA A 97 -2.20 0.38 7.34
C ALA A 97 -3.64 0.41 7.89
N MET A 98 -4.58 -0.33 7.31
CA MET A 98 -5.92 -0.51 7.91
C MET A 98 -5.86 -1.23 9.26
N HIS A 99 -4.88 -2.10 9.43
CA HIS A 99 -4.72 -2.88 10.65
C HIS A 99 -3.27 -2.84 11.16
N GLN A 100 -3.12 -3.09 12.45
CA GLN A 100 -1.82 -3.32 13.05
C GLN A 100 -1.20 -4.63 12.56
N ALA A 101 0.13 -4.73 12.62
CA ALA A 101 0.87 -5.91 12.18
C ALA A 101 0.35 -7.22 12.78
N GLU A 102 0.01 -7.18 14.08
CA GLU A 102 -0.44 -8.34 14.87
C GLU A 102 -1.83 -8.85 14.46
N LYS A 103 -2.65 -8.00 13.85
CA LYS A 103 -4.01 -8.36 13.39
C LYS A 103 -4.01 -8.99 12.01
N TRP A 104 -3.00 -8.71 11.20
CA TRP A 104 -2.94 -9.17 9.81
C TRP A 104 -2.97 -10.69 9.63
N PRO A 105 -2.29 -11.53 10.46
CA PRO A 105 -2.32 -12.97 10.27
C PRO A 105 -3.73 -13.55 10.24
N ALA A 106 -4.55 -13.25 11.25
CA ALA A 106 -5.92 -13.76 11.35
C ALA A 106 -6.85 -13.20 10.25
N ILE A 107 -6.65 -11.93 9.83
CA ILE A 107 -7.41 -11.32 8.74
C ILE A 107 -7.04 -11.99 7.41
N PHE A 108 -5.74 -12.11 7.14
CA PHE A 108 -5.23 -12.68 5.91
C PHE A 108 -5.63 -14.16 5.75
N GLU A 109 -5.54 -14.95 6.82
CA GLU A 109 -5.99 -16.34 6.83
C GLU A 109 -7.46 -16.46 6.41
N ARG A 110 -8.36 -15.64 6.96
CA ARG A 110 -9.77 -15.64 6.57
C ARG A 110 -9.96 -15.30 5.09
N MET A 111 -9.18 -14.37 4.54
CA MET A 111 -9.24 -14.04 3.11
C MET A 111 -8.77 -15.22 2.26
N VAL A 112 -7.66 -15.87 2.61
CA VAL A 112 -7.15 -17.06 1.89
C VAL A 112 -8.13 -18.23 1.95
N VAL A 113 -8.79 -18.45 3.10
CA VAL A 113 -9.83 -19.49 3.23
C VAL A 113 -10.99 -19.23 2.26
N ARG A 114 -11.44 -17.96 2.14
CA ARG A 114 -12.49 -17.56 1.18
C ARG A 114 -12.03 -17.71 -0.27
N MET A 115 -10.81 -17.29 -0.60
CA MET A 115 -10.22 -17.46 -1.95
C MET A 115 -10.16 -18.94 -2.36
N ARG A 116 -10.02 -19.86 -1.41
CA ARG A 116 -10.07 -21.30 -1.62
C ARG A 116 -11.50 -21.87 -1.67
N GLY A 117 -12.50 -21.03 -1.77
CA GLY A 117 -13.92 -21.41 -1.88
C GLY A 117 -14.57 -21.88 -0.57
N LYS A 118 -13.89 -21.72 0.57
CA LYS A 118 -14.43 -22.15 1.87
C LYS A 118 -15.21 -21.04 2.56
N GLY A 119 -16.40 -21.36 3.07
CA GLY A 119 -17.23 -20.41 3.83
C GLY A 119 -17.94 -19.36 2.97
N ASN A 120 -18.04 -19.56 1.65
CA ASN A 120 -18.73 -18.66 0.73
C ASN A 120 -20.22 -19.05 0.65
N LEU A 121 -21.03 -18.43 1.51
CA LEU A 121 -22.47 -18.68 1.59
C LEU A 121 -23.23 -17.54 0.90
N GLY A 122 -24.31 -17.91 0.19
CA GLY A 122 -25.18 -16.98 -0.52
C GLY A 122 -24.67 -16.59 -1.90
N GLU A 123 -25.60 -16.15 -2.75
CA GLU A 123 -25.38 -15.86 -4.18
C GLU A 123 -24.33 -14.75 -4.39
N LEU A 124 -24.45 -13.65 -3.64
CA LEU A 124 -23.48 -12.55 -3.71
C LEU A 124 -22.04 -13.01 -3.44
N MET A 125 -21.83 -13.84 -2.41
CA MET A 125 -20.50 -14.35 -2.10
C MET A 125 -19.99 -15.30 -3.16
N GLN A 126 -20.86 -16.12 -3.74
CA GLN A 126 -20.49 -17.01 -4.84
C GLN A 126 -20.09 -16.22 -6.09
N GLU A 127 -20.82 -15.16 -6.43
CA GLU A 127 -20.47 -14.27 -7.53
C GLU A 127 -19.13 -13.53 -7.26
N MET A 128 -18.98 -12.96 -6.09
CA MET A 128 -17.73 -12.25 -5.72
C MET A 128 -16.49 -13.15 -5.75
N MET A 129 -16.68 -14.43 -5.45
CA MET A 129 -15.58 -15.41 -5.37
C MET A 129 -15.40 -16.20 -6.67
N ALA A 130 -16.25 -16.01 -7.68
CA ALA A 130 -16.13 -16.70 -8.96
C ALA A 130 -14.81 -16.33 -9.66
N GLY A 131 -14.00 -17.33 -10.00
CA GLY A 131 -12.72 -17.14 -10.69
C GLY A 131 -11.61 -16.52 -9.83
N VAL A 132 -11.81 -16.41 -8.52
CA VAL A 132 -10.78 -15.89 -7.60
C VAL A 132 -9.69 -16.93 -7.39
N GLU A 133 -8.44 -16.51 -7.53
CA GLU A 133 -7.25 -17.32 -7.28
C GLU A 133 -6.70 -17.06 -5.88
N ALA A 134 -6.29 -18.13 -5.20
CA ALA A 134 -5.62 -18.04 -3.91
C ALA A 134 -4.10 -18.05 -4.08
N PRO A 135 -3.34 -17.33 -3.24
CA PRO A 135 -1.88 -17.37 -3.28
C PRO A 135 -1.34 -18.76 -2.93
N SER A 136 -0.22 -19.13 -3.54
CA SER A 136 0.60 -20.26 -3.12
C SER A 136 1.13 -20.03 -1.69
N VAL A 137 1.70 -21.05 -1.08
CA VAL A 137 2.27 -20.93 0.30
C VAL A 137 3.38 -19.89 0.35
N ASP A 138 4.28 -19.88 -0.64
CA ASP A 138 5.37 -18.91 -0.71
C ASP A 138 4.87 -17.48 -0.92
N GLU A 139 3.91 -17.29 -1.82
CA GLU A 139 3.29 -15.99 -2.07
C GLU A 139 2.52 -15.49 -0.86
N ALA A 140 1.79 -16.37 -0.19
CA ALA A 140 1.09 -16.03 1.05
C ALA A 140 2.06 -15.57 2.14
N THR A 141 3.22 -16.23 2.27
CA THR A 141 4.26 -15.85 3.22
C THR A 141 4.82 -14.46 2.91
N VAL A 142 5.16 -14.19 1.65
CA VAL A 142 5.68 -12.88 1.22
C VAL A 142 4.64 -11.78 1.38
N LEU A 143 3.39 -12.05 1.02
CA LEU A 143 2.28 -11.09 1.13
C LEU A 143 1.97 -10.77 2.59
N LEU A 144 1.88 -11.77 3.47
CA LEU A 144 1.66 -11.56 4.90
C LEU A 144 2.79 -10.75 5.54
N ALA A 145 4.05 -11.08 5.24
CA ALA A 145 5.20 -10.32 5.72
C ALA A 145 5.14 -8.85 5.28
N TYR A 146 4.72 -8.59 4.05
CA TYR A 146 4.52 -7.22 3.55
C TYR A 146 3.39 -6.50 4.32
N LEU A 147 2.23 -7.13 4.51
CA LEU A 147 1.10 -6.58 5.26
C LEU A 147 1.51 -6.22 6.69
N GLN A 148 2.23 -7.10 7.37
CA GLN A 148 2.73 -6.86 8.73
C GLN A 148 3.77 -5.72 8.76
N LYS A 149 4.73 -5.71 7.83
CA LYS A 149 5.74 -4.66 7.72
C LYS A 149 5.12 -3.28 7.52
N GLN A 150 4.09 -3.20 6.67
CA GLN A 150 3.40 -1.96 6.32
C GLN A 150 2.16 -1.70 7.20
N GLY A 151 1.88 -2.58 8.14
CA GLY A 151 0.81 -2.46 9.11
C GLY A 151 0.85 -1.13 9.88
N GLN A 152 -0.27 -0.73 10.44
CA GLN A 152 -0.37 0.49 11.22
C GLN A 152 0.54 0.41 12.45
N ARG A 153 1.32 1.47 12.66
CA ARG A 153 2.12 1.65 13.87
C ARG A 153 1.35 2.52 14.85
N PRO A 154 1.08 2.03 16.08
CA PRO A 154 0.43 2.84 17.10
C PRO A 154 1.33 3.99 17.55
N LEU A 155 0.71 5.13 17.82
CA LEU A 155 1.36 6.24 18.50
C LEU A 155 1.87 5.80 19.88
N ASP A 156 3.10 6.17 20.21
CA ASP A 156 3.66 6.04 21.55
C ASP A 156 3.35 7.31 22.37
N PRO A 157 2.43 7.26 23.35
CA PRO A 157 2.03 8.45 24.11
C PRO A 157 3.19 9.08 24.89
N LYS A 158 4.25 8.32 25.19
CA LYS A 158 5.45 8.84 25.87
C LYS A 158 6.26 9.77 24.96
N LYS A 159 6.25 9.48 23.64
CA LYS A 159 6.92 10.33 22.63
C LYS A 159 6.08 11.54 22.24
N TYR A 160 4.78 11.47 22.41
CA TYR A 160 3.85 12.52 22.02
C TYR A 160 2.89 12.87 23.17
N PRO A 161 3.40 13.43 24.28
CA PRO A 161 2.55 13.80 25.42
C PRO A 161 1.46 14.81 25.03
N ALA A 162 1.70 15.61 24.01
CA ALA A 162 0.75 16.56 23.43
C ALA A 162 -0.57 15.92 22.95
N VAL A 163 -0.61 14.61 22.69
CA VAL A 163 -1.85 13.91 22.34
C VAL A 163 -2.92 14.00 23.44
N ASN A 164 -2.51 14.21 24.68
CA ASN A 164 -3.39 14.38 25.84
C ASN A 164 -3.62 15.85 26.22
N LEU A 165 -3.04 16.80 25.48
CA LEU A 165 -3.25 18.23 25.64
C LEU A 165 -4.36 18.72 24.68
N PRO A 166 -4.89 19.95 24.87
CA PRO A 166 -5.94 20.50 24.00
C PRO A 166 -5.62 20.39 22.50
N GLU A 167 -4.39 20.64 22.10
CA GLU A 167 -3.95 20.55 20.69
C GLU A 167 -4.06 19.16 20.06
N GLY A 168 -4.07 18.09 20.88
CA GLY A 168 -4.18 16.71 20.42
C GLY A 168 -5.58 16.12 20.52
N GLN A 169 -6.53 16.83 21.11
CA GLN A 169 -7.85 16.27 21.41
C GLN A 169 -8.65 15.90 20.17
N SER A 170 -8.71 16.77 19.17
CA SER A 170 -9.43 16.52 17.93
C SER A 170 -8.85 15.30 17.18
N PHE A 171 -7.50 15.20 17.11
CA PHE A 171 -6.83 14.03 16.57
C PHE A 171 -7.17 12.76 17.35
N LYS A 172 -7.08 12.80 18.68
CA LYS A 172 -7.34 11.65 19.55
C LYS A 172 -8.78 11.18 19.43
N LEU A 173 -9.75 12.08 19.58
CA LEU A 173 -11.18 11.77 19.55
C LEU A 173 -11.61 11.21 18.17
N ALA A 174 -11.13 11.80 17.10
CA ALA A 174 -11.46 11.36 15.75
C ALA A 174 -10.82 10.00 15.42
N CYS A 175 -9.50 9.87 15.56
CA CYS A 175 -8.78 8.73 15.01
C CYS A 175 -8.91 7.45 15.85
N GLN A 176 -9.17 7.54 17.15
CA GLN A 176 -9.30 6.36 18.00
C GLN A 176 -10.65 5.62 17.86
N GLN A 177 -11.61 6.17 17.13
CA GLN A 177 -12.95 5.57 16.97
C GLN A 177 -12.89 4.22 16.24
N CYS A 178 -12.01 4.08 15.24
CA CYS A 178 -11.97 2.91 14.37
C CYS A 178 -10.73 2.03 14.59
N HIS A 179 -9.61 2.63 14.99
CA HIS A 179 -8.34 1.92 15.15
C HIS A 179 -7.44 2.64 16.16
N VAL A 180 -6.27 2.08 16.44
CA VAL A 180 -5.27 2.74 17.28
C VAL A 180 -4.80 4.04 16.65
N LEU A 181 -4.42 5.01 17.48
CA LEU A 181 -3.88 6.27 17.01
C LEU A 181 -2.63 6.04 16.16
N PRO A 182 -2.59 6.57 14.92
CA PRO A 182 -1.41 6.42 14.07
C PRO A 182 -0.24 7.24 14.60
N ASP A 183 0.99 6.73 14.43
CA ASP A 183 2.20 7.49 14.70
C ASP A 183 2.31 8.65 13.69
N PRO A 184 2.35 9.93 14.12
CA PRO A 184 2.47 11.07 13.23
C PRO A 184 3.70 11.02 12.32
N ARG A 185 4.78 10.36 12.74
CA ARG A 185 6.00 10.20 11.95
C ARG A 185 5.89 9.18 10.81
N ARG A 186 4.74 8.56 10.64
CA ARG A 186 4.52 7.65 9.50
C ARG A 186 4.54 8.37 8.15
N HIS A 187 4.07 9.61 8.14
CA HIS A 187 3.99 10.45 6.94
C HIS A 187 4.75 11.75 7.13
N THR A 188 5.08 12.41 6.03
CA THR A 188 5.60 13.78 6.01
C THR A 188 4.45 14.78 6.23
N ALA A 189 4.80 16.03 6.55
CA ALA A 189 3.82 17.09 6.69
C ALA A 189 2.95 17.28 5.43
N SER A 190 3.54 17.14 4.25
CA SER A 190 2.83 17.27 2.96
C SER A 190 1.93 16.08 2.62
N GLU A 191 2.19 14.90 3.18
CA GLU A 191 1.39 13.69 2.94
C GLU A 191 0.14 13.61 3.84
N TRP A 192 0.18 14.17 5.06
CA TRP A 192 -0.88 14.02 6.04
C TRP A 192 -2.25 14.53 5.58
N PRO A 193 -2.39 15.70 4.92
CA PRO A 193 -3.72 16.16 4.49
C PRO A 193 -4.45 15.16 3.58
N ALA A 194 -3.75 14.51 2.67
CA ALA A 194 -4.34 13.49 1.80
C ALA A 194 -4.73 12.21 2.58
N VAL A 195 -3.97 11.87 3.63
CA VAL A 195 -4.30 10.73 4.51
C VAL A 195 -5.56 11.04 5.32
N VAL A 196 -5.66 12.23 5.91
CA VAL A 196 -6.85 12.66 6.68
C VAL A 196 -8.09 12.69 5.81
N ALA A 197 -8.03 13.29 4.61
CA ALA A 197 -9.15 13.31 3.66
C ALA A 197 -9.63 11.90 3.26
N ARG A 198 -8.70 10.94 3.15
CA ARG A 198 -9.07 9.52 2.93
C ARG A 198 -9.76 8.91 4.15
N MET A 199 -9.30 9.22 5.37
CA MET A 199 -9.94 8.71 6.60
C MET A 199 -11.34 9.28 6.78
N GLU A 200 -11.57 10.52 6.41
CA GLU A 200 -12.91 11.14 6.38
C GLU A 200 -13.86 10.35 5.47
N LYS A 201 -13.45 10.02 4.25
CA LYS A 201 -14.24 9.16 3.34
C LYS A 201 -14.49 7.75 3.90
N ASN A 202 -13.50 7.17 4.60
CA ASN A 202 -13.66 5.87 5.25
C ASN A 202 -14.67 5.94 6.40
N MET A 203 -14.69 7.02 7.16
CA MET A 203 -15.65 7.24 8.22
C MET A 203 -17.08 7.42 7.67
N GLU A 204 -17.26 8.22 6.63
CA GLU A 204 -18.54 8.35 5.92
C GLU A 204 -19.03 6.99 5.42
N TRP A 205 -18.15 6.16 4.88
CA TRP A 205 -18.47 4.81 4.45
C TRP A 205 -18.89 3.93 5.64
N MET A 206 -18.12 3.93 6.74
CA MET A 206 -18.44 3.19 7.95
C MET A 206 -19.82 3.57 8.50
N ASN A 207 -20.15 4.85 8.54
CA ASN A 207 -21.43 5.35 9.01
C ASN A 207 -22.57 4.85 8.11
N ARG A 208 -22.38 4.80 6.80
CA ARG A 208 -23.39 4.22 5.88
C ARG A 208 -23.59 2.72 6.05
N VAL A 209 -22.53 1.97 6.36
CA VAL A 209 -22.59 0.50 6.44
C VAL A 209 -23.09 0.02 7.81
N VAL A 210 -22.69 0.68 8.88
CA VAL A 210 -22.96 0.26 10.26
C VAL A 210 -24.19 0.96 10.84
N SER A 211 -24.47 2.19 10.44
CA SER A 211 -25.55 3.01 10.97
C SER A 211 -26.48 3.48 9.85
N ASN A 212 -27.76 3.16 9.97
CA ASN A 212 -28.79 3.67 9.03
C ASN A 212 -29.13 5.15 9.26
N GLN A 213 -28.70 5.76 10.35
CA GLN A 213 -28.89 7.17 10.67
C GLN A 213 -27.66 7.75 11.37
N PRO A 214 -27.25 8.98 11.00
CA PRO A 214 -26.21 9.70 11.73
C PRO A 214 -26.64 9.85 13.20
N ASP A 215 -25.77 9.48 14.13
CA ASP A 215 -26.00 9.77 15.55
C ASP A 215 -25.76 11.28 15.78
N PRO A 216 -26.74 12.03 16.31
CA PRO A 216 -26.56 13.45 16.64
C PRO A 216 -25.41 13.72 17.60
N ARG A 217 -24.94 12.69 18.29
CA ARG A 217 -23.76 12.73 19.20
C ARG A 217 -22.46 12.43 18.49
N GLU A 218 -22.52 12.19 17.18
CA GLU A 218 -21.32 11.91 16.38
C GLU A 218 -20.37 13.08 16.48
N ILE A 219 -19.11 12.75 16.82
CA ILE A 219 -18.07 13.76 16.97
C ILE A 219 -17.81 14.39 15.60
N GLN A 220 -18.13 15.67 15.47
CA GLN A 220 -17.76 16.41 14.28
C GLN A 220 -16.24 16.47 14.17
N LEU A 221 -15.72 16.02 13.03
CA LEU A 221 -14.29 16.06 12.78
C LEU A 221 -13.84 17.50 12.57
N ASN A 222 -12.99 17.99 13.46
CA ASN A 222 -12.21 19.21 13.18
C ASN A 222 -10.99 18.83 12.34
N VAL A 223 -11.17 18.75 11.03
CA VAL A 223 -10.15 18.33 10.07
C VAL A 223 -8.92 19.26 10.11
N GLU A 224 -9.15 20.56 10.36
CA GLU A 224 -8.07 21.54 10.45
C GLU A 224 -7.18 21.28 11.67
N GLU A 225 -7.75 21.09 12.86
CA GLU A 225 -6.98 20.77 14.08
C GLU A 225 -6.29 19.42 13.99
N ILE A 226 -6.93 18.41 13.40
CA ILE A 226 -6.32 17.10 13.15
C ILE A 226 -5.09 17.23 12.26
N ASN A 227 -5.21 17.95 11.15
CA ASN A 227 -4.10 18.20 10.25
C ASN A 227 -3.00 19.01 10.92
N ALA A 228 -3.33 20.07 11.68
CA ALA A 228 -2.36 20.88 12.41
C ALA A 228 -1.50 20.03 13.37
N PHE A 229 -2.14 19.15 14.14
CA PHE A 229 -1.44 18.24 15.04
C PHE A 229 -0.53 17.27 14.27
N LEU A 230 -1.05 16.59 13.26
CA LEU A 230 -0.30 15.59 12.49
C LEU A 230 0.87 16.20 11.72
N VAL A 231 0.69 17.37 11.11
CA VAL A 231 1.74 18.11 10.40
C VAL A 231 2.85 18.55 11.37
N LYS A 232 2.49 19.06 12.55
CA LYS A 232 3.45 19.50 13.58
C LYS A 232 4.40 18.37 14.02
N TYR A 233 3.89 17.16 14.14
CA TYR A 233 4.65 16.00 14.62
C TYR A 233 5.05 15.02 13.51
N ALA A 234 4.86 15.37 12.25
CA ALA A 234 5.22 14.58 11.09
C ALA A 234 6.72 14.24 11.04
N ARG A 235 7.08 13.21 10.29
CA ARG A 235 8.50 12.98 9.98
C ARG A 235 9.04 14.10 9.07
N PRO A 236 10.33 14.43 9.17
CA PRO A 236 10.97 15.34 8.22
C PRO A 236 10.81 14.86 6.79
N SER A 237 10.69 15.78 5.85
CA SER A 237 10.82 15.48 4.43
C SER A 237 12.25 14.99 4.13
N PRO A 238 12.43 14.01 3.22
CA PRO A 238 13.76 13.53 2.82
C PRO A 238 14.58 14.60 2.12
#